data_895c560d8701589a8e7cb63f7f296c69
#
_entry.id   895c560d8701589a8e7cb63f7f296c69
#
_cell.length_a   1.000
_cell.length_b   1.000
_cell.length_c   1.000
_cell.angle_alpha   90.00
_cell.angle_beta   90.00
_cell.angle_gamma   90.00
#
_symmetry.space_group_name_H-M   'P 1'
#
loop_
_entity.id
_entity.type
_entity.pdbx_description
1 polymer ?
#
loop_
_entity_poly.entity_id
_entity_poly.type
_entity_poly.pdbx_seq_one_letter_code
_entity_poly.pdbx_strand_id
1 'polypeptide(L)'
;MWKKAGDDNKKVITQVLAAEALELGDGAHTPCVDEHLGNSLGNKKRPLDEELEEQDDQIRSKNSPQHHDTPDLEDVQRTPDNSDHHENDMDYNDCSTFINPLGRDLTVSCLLLLSRSYYGTVASINSSFRSLVQSGELYRLRRQMEISEHWVYFSCNVLEWEAYDPYRECWIAVPKMPPTESFMCSDKESLAVGTDLLVFGKELNSYMVLRYSILTNSWSPGVVMNSPRCLFGSASFGERAVVAGGTNAEGDVLSSAEVYNSETQTWGTLPCMNRARKMCSGVFMDRKFYVIGGMDSDRNVLTCGEEYDFERRSWRVIPDMSAGLHGASGAPPLVAVVKNELYAAHYADKEVRKYIKENNTWVTLGQLPERSVSMNGWGLAFRACGARLIVIGGPRASHGGVIELNSWIPNGRPPIWNMIASKHSGSFVYNCAVMGC
;
A
#
# COMPACT_ATOMS: atom_id res chain seq x y z
N MET A 1 10.12 -16.70 -9.42
CA MET A 1 9.40 -17.79 -8.72
C MET A 1 8.49 -18.64 -9.62
N TRP A 2 8.31 -18.29 -10.89
CA TRP A 2 7.36 -18.95 -11.80
C TRP A 2 7.88 -20.16 -12.58
N LYS A 3 9.15 -20.55 -12.46
CA LYS A 3 9.81 -21.51 -13.38
C LYS A 3 10.02 -22.94 -12.88
N LYS A 4 9.54 -23.34 -11.72
CA LYS A 4 9.70 -24.72 -11.22
C LYS A 4 8.46 -25.22 -10.49
N ALA A 5 7.45 -25.67 -11.22
CA ALA A 5 6.40 -26.53 -10.68
C ALA A 5 6.04 -27.55 -11.78
N GLY A 6 6.54 -28.75 -11.64
CA GLY A 6 6.28 -29.86 -12.55
C GLY A 6 4.91 -30.50 -12.33
N ASP A 7 4.64 -31.58 -13.06
CA ASP A 7 3.35 -32.31 -13.14
C ASP A 7 2.71 -32.72 -11.80
N ASP A 8 3.47 -32.83 -10.71
CA ASP A 8 2.94 -33.14 -9.39
C ASP A 8 2.03 -32.04 -8.82
N ASN A 9 2.24 -30.77 -9.18
CA ASN A 9 1.39 -29.66 -8.76
C ASN A 9 0.02 -29.65 -9.45
N LYS A 10 -0.10 -30.20 -10.65
CA LYS A 10 -1.39 -30.35 -11.34
C LYS A 10 -2.35 -31.27 -10.59
N LYS A 11 -1.84 -32.37 -10.03
CA LYS A 11 -2.64 -33.28 -9.20
C LYS A 11 -3.11 -32.65 -7.89
N VAL A 12 -2.25 -31.89 -7.24
CA VAL A 12 -2.57 -31.23 -5.97
C VAL A 12 -3.70 -30.20 -6.18
N ILE A 13 -3.64 -29.40 -7.26
CA ILE A 13 -4.67 -28.39 -7.53
C ILE A 13 -6.01 -29.01 -7.91
N THR A 14 -6.01 -30.08 -8.71
CA THR A 14 -7.25 -30.80 -9.02
C THR A 14 -7.86 -31.43 -7.76
N GLN A 15 -7.03 -31.89 -6.83
CA GLN A 15 -7.49 -32.42 -5.54
C GLN A 15 -7.96 -31.33 -4.60
N VAL A 16 -7.30 -30.16 -4.56
CA VAL A 16 -7.70 -29.00 -3.75
C VAL A 16 -9.01 -28.40 -4.27
N LEU A 17 -9.15 -28.23 -5.60
CA LEU A 17 -10.40 -27.78 -6.21
C LEU A 17 -11.56 -28.75 -5.98
N ALA A 18 -11.29 -30.07 -5.90
CA ALA A 18 -12.28 -31.06 -5.60
C ALA A 18 -12.56 -31.20 -4.09
N ALA A 19 -11.57 -31.00 -3.22
CA ALA A 19 -11.71 -31.10 -1.77
C ALA A 19 -12.41 -29.89 -1.16
N GLU A 20 -12.06 -28.65 -1.58
CA GLU A 20 -12.74 -27.43 -1.10
C GLU A 20 -14.19 -27.32 -1.60
N ALA A 21 -14.53 -27.95 -2.73
CA ALA A 21 -15.94 -28.09 -3.17
C ALA A 21 -16.75 -29.06 -2.27
N LEU A 22 -16.07 -29.91 -1.50
CA LEU A 22 -16.67 -30.87 -0.58
C LEU A 22 -16.61 -30.46 0.90
N GLU A 23 -15.75 -29.50 1.28
CA GLU A 23 -15.51 -29.09 2.68
C GLU A 23 -16.17 -27.77 3.08
N LEU A 24 -17.37 -27.46 2.58
CA LEU A 24 -18.25 -26.48 3.22
C LEU A 24 -18.87 -27.03 4.54
N GLY A 25 -18.17 -27.90 5.24
CA GLY A 25 -18.49 -28.42 6.55
C GLY A 25 -17.25 -28.96 7.25
N ASP A 26 -16.82 -28.26 8.28
CA ASP A 26 -15.83 -28.56 9.30
C ASP A 26 -14.39 -28.04 9.06
N GLY A 27 -14.01 -27.18 10.00
CA GLY A 27 -12.68 -26.61 10.08
C GLY A 27 -11.60 -27.61 10.47
N ALA A 28 -10.52 -27.61 9.72
CA ALA A 28 -9.25 -28.20 10.14
C ALA A 28 -8.05 -27.40 9.59
N HIS A 29 -7.19 -26.96 10.51
CA HIS A 29 -5.91 -26.33 10.26
C HIS A 29 -4.92 -27.30 9.61
N THR A 30 -4.29 -26.88 8.52
CA THR A 30 -3.05 -27.52 8.03
C THR A 30 -1.88 -26.53 8.15
N PRO A 31 -0.72 -26.95 8.69
CA PRO A 31 0.40 -26.05 8.96
C PRO A 31 1.22 -25.76 7.70
N CYS A 32 1.67 -24.50 7.59
CA CYS A 32 2.68 -24.08 6.63
C CYS A 32 4.04 -24.72 6.97
N VAL A 33 4.73 -25.20 5.97
CA VAL A 33 6.07 -25.81 6.11
C VAL A 33 7.13 -24.72 6.13
N ASP A 34 7.88 -24.64 7.23
CA ASP A 34 9.06 -23.79 7.39
C ASP A 34 10.27 -24.42 6.66
N GLU A 35 10.86 -23.69 5.72
CA GLU A 35 12.24 -23.93 5.30
C GLU A 35 13.17 -22.86 5.86
N HIS A 36 13.80 -23.18 6.97
CA HIS A 36 14.96 -22.45 7.48
C HIS A 36 16.24 -22.96 6.82
N LEU A 37 16.96 -22.09 6.15
CA LEU A 37 18.40 -22.24 5.94
C LEU A 37 19.10 -20.94 6.31
N GLY A 38 19.79 -21.00 7.43
CA GLY A 38 20.63 -19.94 7.93
C GLY A 38 21.90 -19.74 7.12
N ASN A 39 22.36 -18.49 7.05
CA ASN A 39 23.78 -18.20 7.09
C ASN A 39 24.03 -16.81 7.65
N SER A 40 24.82 -16.82 8.69
CA SER A 40 25.44 -15.72 9.41
C SER A 40 26.57 -15.11 8.60
N LEU A 41 26.59 -13.79 8.46
CA LEU A 41 27.86 -13.04 8.43
C LEU A 41 27.57 -11.56 8.79
N GLY A 42 28.23 -11.12 9.85
CA GLY A 42 28.08 -9.81 10.40
C GLY A 42 28.77 -8.71 9.60
N ASN A 43 28.21 -7.53 9.64
CA ASN A 43 28.99 -6.31 9.45
C ASN A 43 28.43 -5.16 10.26
N LYS A 44 29.31 -4.61 11.06
CA LYS A 44 29.13 -3.44 11.92
C LYS A 44 29.03 -2.18 11.07
N LYS A 45 28.02 -1.33 11.31
CA LYS A 45 28.10 0.10 11.02
C LYS A 45 27.56 0.94 12.18
N ARG A 46 28.32 2.00 12.46
CA ARG A 46 28.13 2.96 13.54
C ARG A 46 27.03 3.97 13.23
N PRO A 47 26.47 4.65 14.24
CA PRO A 47 25.52 5.74 14.03
C PRO A 47 26.24 7.02 13.62
N LEU A 48 25.60 7.81 12.77
CA LEU A 48 25.98 9.18 12.42
C LEU A 48 24.92 10.12 12.99
N ASP A 49 25.27 10.73 14.10
CA ASP A 49 24.81 12.07 14.47
C ASP A 49 25.86 13.02 13.90
N GLU A 50 25.47 14.01 13.14
CA GLU A 50 26.19 15.28 13.06
C GLU A 50 25.41 16.30 12.25
N GLU A 51 25.48 17.50 12.79
CA GLU A 51 24.91 18.77 12.44
C GLU A 51 25.36 19.26 11.05
N LEU A 52 24.47 19.98 10.35
CA LEU A 52 24.80 20.71 9.13
C LEU A 52 24.94 22.19 9.44
N GLU A 53 26.15 22.67 9.39
CA GLU A 53 26.49 24.09 9.19
C GLU A 53 26.54 24.44 7.69
N GLU A 54 26.05 25.64 7.43
CA GLU A 54 26.06 26.30 6.12
C GLU A 54 27.45 26.66 5.64
N GLN A 55 27.71 26.58 4.34
CA GLN A 55 28.59 27.53 3.64
C GLN A 55 28.25 27.64 2.15
N ASP A 56 27.98 28.89 1.76
CA ASP A 56 27.99 29.40 0.40
C ASP A 56 29.34 29.23 -0.30
N ASP A 57 29.32 29.01 -1.61
CA ASP A 57 30.11 29.83 -2.53
C ASP A 57 29.79 29.59 -4.02
N GLN A 58 29.83 30.71 -4.73
CA GLN A 58 29.57 30.98 -6.13
C GLN A 58 30.60 30.34 -7.08
N ILE A 59 30.24 30.13 -8.32
CA ILE A 59 30.93 30.52 -9.59
C ILE A 59 30.15 29.97 -10.80
N ARG A 60 29.56 30.71 -11.54
CA ARG A 60 29.56 31.45 -12.83
C ARG A 60 30.09 30.72 -14.07
N SER A 61 29.18 30.62 -15.01
CA SER A 61 29.17 31.05 -16.43
C SER A 61 29.58 30.10 -17.57
N LYS A 62 28.69 30.15 -18.56
CA LYS A 62 28.82 30.22 -20.04
C LYS A 62 28.95 28.92 -20.83
N ASN A 63 28.00 28.57 -21.70
CA ASN A 63 27.81 28.98 -23.10
C ASN A 63 26.85 28.03 -23.83
N SER A 64 25.84 28.58 -24.46
CA SER A 64 25.16 28.04 -25.66
C SER A 64 25.82 28.67 -26.91
N PRO A 65 25.41 28.42 -28.16
CA PRO A 65 24.57 27.40 -28.79
C PRO A 65 25.17 26.84 -30.11
N GLN A 66 24.51 25.93 -30.82
CA GLN A 66 24.27 26.07 -32.27
C GLN A 66 23.46 24.94 -32.93
N HIS A 67 22.60 25.36 -33.83
CA HIS A 67 21.78 24.70 -34.82
C HIS A 67 22.52 23.74 -35.78
N HIS A 68 21.76 22.77 -36.34
CA HIS A 68 21.66 22.52 -37.76
C HIS A 68 20.59 21.44 -38.05
N ASP A 69 19.51 21.86 -38.69
CA ASP A 69 19.00 21.58 -40.03
C ASP A 69 18.67 20.13 -40.40
N THR A 70 17.38 19.98 -40.74
CA THR A 70 16.75 18.92 -41.54
C THR A 70 17.22 18.95 -43.02
N PRO A 71 17.00 17.89 -43.79
CA PRO A 71 16.02 18.05 -44.86
C PRO A 71 15.10 16.84 -45.14
N ASP A 72 14.03 17.21 -45.83
CA ASP A 72 12.90 16.50 -46.32
C ASP A 72 13.11 15.49 -47.48
N LEU A 73 11.97 14.80 -47.79
CA LEU A 73 11.51 14.23 -49.06
C LEU A 73 11.87 12.73 -49.30
N GLU A 74 11.05 11.82 -49.77
CA GLU A 74 9.94 11.90 -50.76
C GLU A 74 9.03 10.64 -50.70
N ASP A 75 7.81 10.85 -51.15
CA ASP A 75 6.76 9.94 -51.55
C ASP A 75 7.17 8.82 -52.53
N VAL A 76 6.62 7.60 -52.37
CA VAL A 76 6.21 6.76 -53.48
C VAL A 76 4.96 5.94 -53.14
N GLN A 77 3.88 6.31 -53.79
CA GLN A 77 2.66 5.51 -53.93
C GLN A 77 2.86 4.29 -54.82
N ARG A 78 2.24 3.17 -54.48
CA ARG A 78 1.61 2.24 -55.44
C ARG A 78 0.66 1.26 -54.75
N THR A 79 -0.59 1.31 -55.14
CA THR A 79 -1.65 0.28 -55.07
C THR A 79 -1.87 -0.30 -56.48
N PRO A 80 -2.79 -1.27 -56.69
CA PRO A 80 -3.07 -2.53 -56.03
C PRO A 80 -3.05 -3.70 -57.05
N ASP A 81 -3.08 -4.96 -56.60
CA ASP A 81 -3.88 -5.97 -57.34
C ASP A 81 -4.20 -7.23 -56.49
N ASN A 82 -5.38 -7.60 -56.68
CA ASN A 82 -6.32 -8.65 -56.50
C ASN A 82 -5.92 -10.06 -56.07
N SER A 83 -6.83 -10.57 -55.23
CA SER A 83 -7.40 -11.91 -55.14
C SER A 83 -6.53 -13.06 -54.65
N ASP A 84 -6.91 -13.55 -53.47
CA ASP A 84 -7.46 -14.90 -53.39
C ASP A 84 -8.14 -15.15 -52.02
N HIS A 85 -9.29 -15.78 -52.13
CA HIS A 85 -10.09 -16.30 -51.05
C HIS A 85 -9.29 -17.29 -50.21
N HIS A 86 -9.09 -16.97 -48.88
CA HIS A 86 -8.92 -17.99 -47.88
C HIS A 86 -9.99 -17.78 -46.80
N GLU A 87 -10.81 -18.79 -46.70
CA GLU A 87 -11.82 -18.98 -45.69
C GLU A 87 -11.24 -18.74 -44.30
N ASN A 88 -11.96 -17.95 -43.52
CA ASN A 88 -11.75 -17.78 -42.08
C ASN A 88 -11.93 -19.15 -41.39
N ASP A 89 -10.87 -19.88 -41.22
CA ASP A 89 -10.75 -20.80 -40.10
C ASP A 89 -10.64 -19.94 -38.84
N MET A 90 -11.79 -19.63 -38.28
CA MET A 90 -11.84 -19.18 -36.89
C MET A 90 -11.24 -20.28 -36.03
N ASP A 91 -10.07 -19.99 -35.54
CA ASP A 91 -9.30 -20.84 -34.62
C ASP A 91 -10.11 -21.13 -33.37
N TYR A 92 -10.90 -22.19 -33.41
CA TYR A 92 -11.70 -22.75 -32.30
C TYR A 92 -10.82 -23.37 -31.19
N ASN A 93 -9.51 -23.12 -31.22
CA ASN A 93 -8.54 -23.77 -30.34
C ASN A 93 -8.23 -23.02 -29.03
N ASP A 94 -8.87 -21.88 -28.72
CA ASP A 94 -8.58 -21.14 -27.49
C ASP A 94 -9.41 -21.57 -26.27
N CYS A 95 -10.39 -22.47 -26.45
CA CYS A 95 -11.18 -23.03 -25.32
C CYS A 95 -10.53 -24.18 -24.57
N SER A 96 -9.41 -24.70 -25.04
CA SER A 96 -8.77 -25.91 -24.46
C SER A 96 -7.83 -25.64 -23.28
N THR A 97 -7.67 -24.38 -22.85
CA THR A 97 -6.66 -23.95 -21.88
C THR A 97 -7.19 -23.76 -20.45
N PHE A 98 -8.50 -23.69 -20.28
CA PHE A 98 -9.14 -23.69 -18.95
C PHE A 98 -9.57 -25.11 -18.56
N ILE A 99 -10.18 -25.25 -17.38
CA ILE A 99 -10.67 -26.53 -16.91
C ILE A 99 -11.83 -26.98 -17.80
N ASN A 100 -11.61 -27.96 -18.65
CA ASN A 100 -12.66 -28.66 -19.36
C ASN A 100 -13.29 -29.71 -18.43
N PRO A 101 -14.60 -29.74 -18.24
CA PRO A 101 -15.70 -29.14 -19.03
C PRO A 101 -16.31 -27.86 -18.46
N LEU A 102 -15.70 -27.18 -17.48
CA LEU A 102 -16.34 -26.09 -16.74
C LEU A 102 -16.51 -24.79 -17.54
N GLY A 103 -15.71 -24.56 -18.56
CA GLY A 103 -15.69 -23.30 -19.26
C GLY A 103 -15.09 -22.15 -18.43
N ARG A 104 -14.98 -20.95 -19.04
CA ARG A 104 -14.30 -19.82 -18.44
C ARG A 104 -15.03 -19.29 -17.17
N ASP A 105 -16.34 -19.09 -17.24
CA ASP A 105 -17.10 -18.42 -16.19
C ASP A 105 -17.17 -19.23 -14.89
N LEU A 106 -17.38 -20.54 -15.02
CA LEU A 106 -17.32 -21.44 -13.85
C LEU A 106 -15.90 -21.55 -13.30
N THR A 107 -14.90 -21.60 -14.18
CA THR A 107 -13.49 -21.58 -13.75
C THR A 107 -13.17 -20.32 -12.95
N VAL A 108 -13.57 -19.13 -13.43
CA VAL A 108 -13.40 -17.87 -12.71
C VAL A 108 -14.14 -17.92 -11.37
N SER A 109 -15.37 -18.40 -11.34
CA SER A 109 -16.16 -18.53 -10.11
C SER A 109 -15.48 -19.43 -9.07
N CYS A 110 -14.92 -20.57 -9.50
CA CYS A 110 -14.15 -21.45 -8.61
C CYS A 110 -12.87 -20.75 -8.09
N LEU A 111 -12.16 -20.03 -8.96
CA LEU A 111 -10.93 -19.33 -8.57
C LEU A 111 -11.20 -18.16 -7.60
N LEU A 112 -12.37 -17.53 -7.66
CA LEU A 112 -12.74 -16.48 -6.70
C LEU A 112 -12.90 -17.02 -5.29
N LEU A 113 -13.25 -18.28 -5.11
CA LEU A 113 -13.36 -18.92 -3.81
C LEU A 113 -11.99 -19.34 -3.24
N LEU A 114 -10.97 -19.47 -4.07
CA LEU A 114 -9.62 -19.74 -3.60
C LEU A 114 -9.03 -18.52 -2.91
N SER A 115 -8.22 -18.76 -1.89
CA SER A 115 -7.40 -17.69 -1.37
C SER A 115 -6.41 -17.18 -2.41
N ARG A 116 -6.19 -15.86 -2.41
CA ARG A 116 -5.23 -15.23 -3.33
C ARG A 116 -3.79 -15.75 -3.19
N SER A 117 -3.43 -16.36 -2.06
CA SER A 117 -2.12 -16.99 -1.87
C SER A 117 -1.85 -18.13 -2.87
N TYR A 118 -2.91 -18.76 -3.39
CA TYR A 118 -2.81 -19.80 -4.41
C TYR A 118 -2.71 -19.25 -5.84
N TYR A 119 -2.97 -17.97 -6.07
CA TYR A 119 -2.97 -17.42 -7.44
C TYR A 119 -1.62 -17.52 -8.13
N GLY A 120 -0.52 -17.47 -7.36
CA GLY A 120 0.81 -17.78 -7.89
C GLY A 120 0.91 -19.21 -8.44
N THR A 121 0.40 -20.18 -7.71
CA THR A 121 0.36 -21.59 -8.12
C THR A 121 -0.57 -21.78 -9.31
N VAL A 122 -1.77 -21.20 -9.29
CA VAL A 122 -2.71 -21.22 -10.42
C VAL A 122 -2.06 -20.69 -11.69
N ALA A 123 -1.39 -19.53 -11.61
CA ALA A 123 -0.69 -18.94 -12.75
C ALA A 123 0.50 -19.77 -13.26
N SER A 124 0.98 -20.76 -12.52
CA SER A 124 2.04 -21.68 -12.96
C SER A 124 1.53 -22.86 -13.79
N ILE A 125 0.21 -23.11 -13.80
CA ILE A 125 -0.39 -24.28 -14.48
C ILE A 125 -0.24 -24.14 -16.00
N ASN A 126 -0.69 -23.02 -16.55
CA ASN A 126 -0.63 -22.74 -17.99
C ASN A 126 -0.67 -21.23 -18.28
N SER A 127 -0.55 -20.84 -19.56
CA SER A 127 -0.55 -19.46 -19.99
C SER A 127 -1.88 -18.75 -19.76
N SER A 128 -3.01 -19.42 -19.94
CA SER A 128 -4.35 -18.83 -19.75
C SER A 128 -4.63 -18.49 -18.30
N PHE A 129 -4.32 -19.37 -17.37
CA PHE A 129 -4.42 -19.06 -15.94
C PHE A 129 -3.47 -17.94 -15.54
N ARG A 130 -2.26 -17.93 -16.09
CA ARG A 130 -1.31 -16.84 -15.85
C ARG A 130 -1.85 -15.52 -16.36
N SER A 131 -2.36 -15.47 -17.57
CA SER A 131 -2.98 -14.28 -18.17
C SER A 131 -4.18 -13.80 -17.33
N LEU A 132 -5.04 -14.72 -16.89
CA LEU A 132 -6.19 -14.39 -16.05
C LEU A 132 -5.77 -13.78 -14.70
N VAL A 133 -4.78 -14.33 -14.01
CA VAL A 133 -4.26 -13.78 -12.75
C VAL A 133 -3.61 -12.41 -12.99
N GLN A 134 -2.78 -12.31 -14.03
CA GLN A 134 -2.05 -11.06 -14.35
C GLN A 134 -2.93 -9.95 -14.91
N SER A 135 -4.11 -10.27 -15.46
CA SER A 135 -5.07 -9.25 -15.90
C SER A 135 -5.68 -8.42 -14.77
N GLY A 136 -5.56 -8.91 -13.53
CA GLY A 136 -6.17 -8.27 -12.36
C GLY A 136 -7.68 -8.53 -12.22
N GLU A 137 -8.29 -9.27 -13.15
CA GLU A 137 -9.72 -9.53 -13.17
C GLU A 137 -10.20 -10.23 -11.90
N LEU A 138 -9.50 -11.29 -11.45
CA LEU A 138 -9.87 -12.01 -10.22
C LEU A 138 -9.86 -11.08 -9.00
N TYR A 139 -8.86 -10.22 -8.88
CA TYR A 139 -8.75 -9.30 -7.75
C TYR A 139 -9.85 -8.22 -7.77
N ARG A 140 -10.22 -7.73 -8.97
CA ARG A 140 -11.34 -6.78 -9.11
C ARG A 140 -12.67 -7.43 -8.76
N LEU A 141 -12.94 -8.64 -9.25
CA LEU A 141 -14.14 -9.39 -8.93
C LEU A 141 -14.25 -9.70 -7.44
N ARG A 142 -13.15 -10.09 -6.77
CA ARG A 142 -13.12 -10.30 -5.31
C ARG A 142 -13.52 -9.05 -4.55
N ARG A 143 -13.02 -7.88 -4.95
CA ARG A 143 -13.42 -6.60 -4.32
C ARG A 143 -14.91 -6.29 -4.54
N GLN A 144 -15.42 -6.52 -5.75
CA GLN A 144 -16.84 -6.31 -6.08
C GLN A 144 -17.76 -7.23 -5.29
N MET A 145 -17.33 -8.45 -5.00
CA MET A 145 -18.08 -9.44 -4.22
C MET A 145 -17.83 -9.32 -2.69
N GLU A 146 -17.03 -8.36 -2.26
CA GLU A 146 -16.67 -8.14 -0.85
C GLU A 146 -15.98 -9.35 -0.17
N ILE A 147 -15.31 -10.19 -0.94
CA ILE A 147 -14.54 -11.36 -0.47
C ILE A 147 -13.03 -11.10 -0.46
N SER A 148 -12.61 -9.83 -0.37
CA SER A 148 -11.20 -9.44 -0.38
C SER A 148 -10.45 -9.97 0.83
N GLU A 149 -9.27 -10.54 0.60
CA GLU A 149 -8.30 -10.87 1.63
C GLU A 149 -7.36 -9.67 1.84
N HIS A 150 -7.08 -9.35 3.10
CA HIS A 150 -6.25 -8.21 3.46
C HIS A 150 -4.90 -8.69 3.97
N TRP A 151 -3.82 -8.31 3.29
CA TRP A 151 -2.45 -8.57 3.73
C TRP A 151 -1.78 -7.29 4.19
N VAL A 152 -0.96 -7.42 5.23
CA VAL A 152 -0.24 -6.29 5.84
C VAL A 152 1.15 -6.25 5.24
N TYR A 153 1.45 -5.19 4.49
CA TYR A 153 2.77 -4.91 3.92
C TYR A 153 3.47 -3.89 4.81
N PHE A 154 4.70 -4.15 5.18
CA PHE A 154 5.48 -3.21 5.98
C PHE A 154 6.97 -3.34 5.72
N SER A 155 7.70 -2.32 6.12
CA SER A 155 9.14 -2.22 5.95
C SER A 155 9.79 -1.81 7.27
N CYS A 156 10.82 -2.53 7.68
CA CYS A 156 11.72 -2.18 8.78
C CYS A 156 13.11 -1.75 8.25
N ASN A 157 13.29 -1.74 6.94
CA ASN A 157 14.48 -1.30 6.24
C ASN A 157 14.02 -0.65 4.92
N VAL A 158 14.69 0.40 4.47
CA VAL A 158 14.27 1.22 3.32
C VAL A 158 13.94 0.39 2.07
N LEU A 159 14.73 -0.64 1.77
CA LEU A 159 14.60 -1.43 0.54
C LEU A 159 13.94 -2.79 0.72
N GLU A 160 13.65 -3.20 1.95
CA GLU A 160 13.13 -4.53 2.24
C GLU A 160 11.70 -4.45 2.75
N TRP A 161 10.79 -4.96 1.95
CA TRP A 161 9.38 -5.08 2.28
C TRP A 161 9.01 -6.52 2.56
N GLU A 162 8.10 -6.70 3.48
CA GLU A 162 7.54 -7.99 3.87
C GLU A 162 6.03 -7.88 3.88
N ALA A 163 5.38 -9.01 3.67
CA ALA A 163 3.95 -9.09 3.81
C ALA A 163 3.57 -10.19 4.82
N TYR A 164 2.49 -9.97 5.52
CA TYR A 164 1.91 -10.92 6.45
C TYR A 164 0.43 -11.12 6.13
N ASP A 165 0.04 -12.39 6.00
CA ASP A 165 -1.36 -12.81 5.86
C ASP A 165 -1.93 -13.12 7.25
N PRO A 166 -2.81 -12.26 7.80
CA PRO A 166 -3.36 -12.48 9.15
C PRO A 166 -4.46 -13.54 9.21
N TYR A 167 -4.91 -14.07 8.08
CA TYR A 167 -5.91 -15.16 8.05
C TYR A 167 -5.25 -16.53 8.11
N ARG A 168 -4.08 -16.66 7.44
CA ARG A 168 -3.28 -17.90 7.44
C ARG A 168 -2.12 -17.86 8.41
N GLU A 169 -1.92 -16.75 9.07
CA GLU A 169 -0.82 -16.54 10.01
C GLU A 169 0.55 -16.86 9.41
N CYS A 170 0.76 -16.46 8.15
CA CYS A 170 2.00 -16.75 7.43
C CYS A 170 2.66 -15.50 6.84
N TRP A 171 3.99 -15.59 6.75
CA TRP A 171 4.83 -14.58 6.11
C TRP A 171 4.89 -14.81 4.60
N ILE A 172 4.87 -13.72 3.85
CA ILE A 172 4.90 -13.74 2.39
C ILE A 172 6.12 -12.93 1.95
N ALA A 173 6.96 -13.56 1.14
CA ALA A 173 8.14 -12.92 0.59
C ALA A 173 7.73 -11.88 -0.47
N VAL A 174 8.17 -10.64 -0.28
CA VAL A 174 8.08 -9.57 -1.27
C VAL A 174 9.46 -9.42 -1.91
N PRO A 175 9.58 -9.29 -3.24
CA PRO A 175 10.85 -9.03 -3.89
C PRO A 175 11.49 -7.76 -3.32
N LYS A 176 12.84 -7.76 -3.23
CA LYS A 176 13.56 -6.55 -2.81
C LYS A 176 13.32 -5.41 -3.80
N MET A 177 13.19 -4.21 -3.29
CA MET A 177 13.16 -3.00 -4.12
C MET A 177 14.48 -2.90 -4.90
N PRO A 178 14.43 -2.35 -6.13
CA PRO A 178 15.67 -2.07 -6.87
C PRO A 178 16.57 -1.16 -6.02
N PRO A 179 17.86 -1.50 -5.90
CA PRO A 179 18.78 -0.62 -5.21
C PRO A 179 18.97 0.67 -6.03
N THR A 180 18.62 1.79 -5.42
CA THR A 180 19.00 3.12 -5.90
C THR A 180 19.94 3.70 -4.87
N GLU A 181 21.07 4.25 -5.30
CA GLU A 181 22.14 4.71 -4.38
C GLU A 181 21.69 5.84 -3.45
N SER A 182 20.61 6.51 -3.77
CA SER A 182 20.16 7.72 -3.10
C SER A 182 18.66 7.77 -2.78
N PHE A 183 17.94 6.66 -2.90
CA PHE A 183 16.52 6.64 -2.57
C PHE A 183 16.30 6.80 -1.06
N MET A 184 15.65 7.88 -0.71
CA MET A 184 15.17 8.13 0.65
C MET A 184 13.65 8.13 0.64
N CYS A 185 13.04 7.18 1.34
CA CYS A 185 11.61 7.23 1.58
C CYS A 185 11.33 7.97 2.88
N SER A 186 10.29 8.76 2.87
CA SER A 186 9.76 9.33 4.11
C SER A 186 9.05 8.26 4.91
N ASP A 187 9.18 8.33 6.22
CA ASP A 187 8.45 7.44 7.13
C ASP A 187 6.94 7.62 6.94
N LYS A 188 6.21 6.51 6.89
CA LYS A 188 4.76 6.42 6.68
C LYS A 188 4.22 6.86 5.30
N GLU A 189 5.08 7.05 4.31
CA GLU A 189 4.68 7.43 2.94
C GLU A 189 4.59 6.22 2.02
N SER A 190 3.69 5.32 2.35
CA SER A 190 3.31 4.20 1.50
C SER A 190 1.80 4.02 1.46
N LEU A 191 1.30 3.58 0.33
CA LEU A 191 -0.13 3.50 0.04
C LEU A 191 -0.42 2.27 -0.81
N ALA A 192 -1.31 1.40 -0.33
CA ALA A 192 -1.84 0.31 -1.14
C ALA A 192 -3.12 0.76 -1.84
N VAL A 193 -3.22 0.58 -3.15
CA VAL A 193 -4.37 0.95 -3.96
C VAL A 193 -4.58 -0.06 -5.09
N GLY A 194 -5.80 -0.59 -5.21
CA GLY A 194 -6.07 -1.67 -6.16
C GLY A 194 -5.18 -2.88 -5.89
N THR A 195 -4.34 -3.23 -6.85
CA THR A 195 -3.36 -4.33 -6.80
C THR A 195 -1.92 -3.84 -6.64
N ASP A 196 -1.74 -2.56 -6.33
CA ASP A 196 -0.44 -1.93 -6.25
C ASP A 196 -0.12 -1.40 -4.85
N LEU A 197 1.14 -1.47 -4.47
CA LEU A 197 1.72 -0.78 -3.33
C LEU A 197 2.63 0.33 -3.87
N LEU A 198 2.28 1.57 -3.57
CA LEU A 198 3.07 2.74 -3.90
C LEU A 198 3.95 3.12 -2.71
N VAL A 199 5.22 3.34 -2.95
CA VAL A 199 6.19 3.85 -1.98
C VAL A 199 6.73 5.16 -2.52
N PHE A 200 6.48 6.22 -1.78
CA PHE A 200 6.89 7.58 -2.16
C PHE A 200 8.25 7.90 -1.55
N GLY A 201 9.09 8.55 -2.30
CA GLY A 201 10.40 8.91 -1.84
C GLY A 201 11.05 9.98 -2.69
N LYS A 202 12.32 10.22 -2.41
CA LYS A 202 13.13 11.22 -3.07
C LYS A 202 14.48 10.59 -3.46
N GLU A 203 14.95 10.90 -4.64
CA GLU A 203 16.27 10.56 -5.12
C GLU A 203 17.00 11.85 -5.49
N LEU A 204 18.09 12.17 -4.77
CA LEU A 204 18.77 13.45 -4.89
C LEU A 204 17.80 14.63 -4.85
N ASN A 205 17.51 15.26 -5.99
CA ASN A 205 16.69 16.45 -6.10
C ASN A 205 15.30 16.19 -6.72
N SER A 206 14.93 14.94 -6.98
CA SER A 206 13.66 14.59 -7.61
C SER A 206 12.83 13.67 -6.73
N TYR A 207 11.52 13.93 -6.68
CA TYR A 207 10.58 12.98 -6.10
C TYR A 207 10.38 11.81 -7.04
N MET A 208 10.23 10.63 -6.46
CA MET A 208 9.94 9.42 -7.22
C MET A 208 8.90 8.57 -6.50
N VAL A 209 8.30 7.67 -7.25
CA VAL A 209 7.38 6.66 -6.74
C VAL A 209 7.89 5.30 -7.20
N LEU A 210 8.01 4.37 -6.27
CA LEU A 210 8.22 2.97 -6.60
C LEU A 210 6.90 2.22 -6.41
N ARG A 211 6.56 1.40 -7.39
CA ARG A 211 5.32 0.64 -7.44
C ARG A 211 5.63 -0.86 -7.39
N TYR A 212 5.12 -1.55 -6.39
CA TYR A 212 5.07 -3.00 -6.38
C TYR A 212 3.69 -3.46 -6.83
N SER A 213 3.63 -4.33 -7.83
CA SER A 213 2.38 -4.91 -8.30
C SER A 213 2.30 -6.38 -7.90
N ILE A 214 1.20 -6.77 -7.26
CA ILE A 214 0.96 -8.18 -6.94
C ILE A 214 0.66 -9.01 -8.18
N LEU A 215 0.25 -8.39 -9.28
CA LEU A 215 -0.05 -9.08 -10.55
C LEU A 215 1.22 -9.66 -11.18
N THR A 216 2.31 -8.92 -11.10
CA THR A 216 3.61 -9.31 -11.66
C THR A 216 4.61 -9.76 -10.60
N ASN A 217 4.27 -9.57 -9.31
CA ASN A 217 5.17 -9.79 -8.18
C ASN A 217 6.53 -9.11 -8.37
N SER A 218 6.50 -7.84 -8.79
CA SER A 218 7.70 -7.09 -9.12
C SER A 218 7.56 -5.60 -8.83
N TRP A 219 8.71 -4.95 -8.60
CA TRP A 219 8.83 -3.50 -8.47
C TRP A 219 9.09 -2.85 -9.83
N SER A 220 8.52 -1.68 -10.03
CA SER A 220 8.72 -0.82 -11.20
C SER A 220 8.65 0.65 -10.78
N PRO A 221 9.17 1.59 -11.56
CA PRO A 221 8.87 3.00 -11.39
C PRO A 221 7.35 3.23 -11.47
N GLY A 222 6.84 4.02 -10.53
CA GLY A 222 5.45 4.50 -10.53
C GLY A 222 5.35 5.89 -11.17
N VAL A 223 4.13 6.35 -11.42
CA VAL A 223 3.89 7.70 -11.93
C VAL A 223 3.97 8.71 -10.79
N VAL A 224 4.78 9.74 -10.96
CA VAL A 224 4.95 10.82 -9.99
C VAL A 224 3.69 11.70 -9.97
N MET A 225 3.35 12.23 -8.79
CA MET A 225 2.26 13.19 -8.60
C MET A 225 2.43 14.43 -9.49
N ASN A 226 1.33 15.07 -9.91
CA ASN A 226 1.40 16.34 -10.65
C ASN A 226 2.07 17.45 -9.82
N SER A 227 1.86 17.43 -8.50
CA SER A 227 2.55 18.30 -7.54
C SER A 227 3.29 17.42 -6.53
N PRO A 228 4.55 17.06 -6.79
CA PRO A 228 5.33 16.18 -5.94
C PRO A 228 5.46 16.74 -4.53
N ARG A 229 5.30 15.88 -3.53
CA ARG A 229 5.21 16.27 -2.12
C ARG A 229 5.66 15.16 -1.18
N CYS A 230 5.99 15.52 0.04
CA CYS A 230 6.17 14.61 1.17
C CYS A 230 5.36 15.08 2.39
N LEU A 231 5.27 14.27 3.44
CA LEU A 231 4.56 14.56 4.70
C LEU A 231 3.07 14.84 4.52
N PHE A 232 2.45 14.19 3.55
CA PHE A 232 1.04 14.32 3.19
C PHE A 232 0.15 13.31 3.93
N GLY A 233 -1.16 13.60 3.97
CA GLY A 233 -2.18 12.63 4.37
C GLY A 233 -2.66 11.84 3.16
N SER A 234 -2.80 10.53 3.29
CA SER A 234 -3.27 9.67 2.21
C SER A 234 -4.17 8.54 2.68
N ALA A 235 -5.08 8.13 1.81
CA ALA A 235 -5.87 6.92 1.96
C ALA A 235 -6.35 6.41 0.60
N SER A 236 -6.67 5.11 0.54
CA SER A 236 -7.20 4.46 -0.67
C SER A 236 -8.60 3.91 -0.44
N PHE A 237 -9.37 3.87 -1.52
CA PHE A 237 -10.67 3.22 -1.59
C PHE A 237 -10.82 2.53 -2.95
N GLY A 238 -10.79 1.21 -2.97
CA GLY A 238 -10.80 0.41 -4.20
C GLY A 238 -9.60 0.74 -5.08
N GLU A 239 -9.89 1.16 -6.32
CA GLU A 239 -8.88 1.51 -7.32
C GLU A 239 -8.41 2.98 -7.25
N ARG A 240 -8.90 3.73 -6.26
CA ARG A 240 -8.56 5.15 -6.11
C ARG A 240 -7.87 5.40 -4.79
N ALA A 241 -6.95 6.35 -4.81
CA ALA A 241 -6.28 6.87 -3.62
C ALA A 241 -6.26 8.40 -3.68
N VAL A 242 -6.38 9.04 -2.53
CA VAL A 242 -6.24 10.49 -2.40
C VAL A 242 -5.01 10.81 -1.58
N VAL A 243 -4.26 11.80 -2.02
CA VAL A 243 -3.19 12.43 -1.28
C VAL A 243 -3.53 13.91 -1.09
N ALA A 244 -3.29 14.46 0.10
CA ALA A 244 -3.63 15.85 0.39
C ALA A 244 -2.65 16.49 1.38
N GLY A 245 -2.34 17.76 1.15
CA GLY A 245 -1.36 18.50 1.95
C GLY A 245 0.07 18.06 1.69
N GLY A 246 0.91 18.17 2.71
CA GLY A 246 2.33 17.88 2.64
C GLY A 246 3.18 19.12 2.38
N THR A 247 4.42 18.91 1.98
CA THR A 247 5.36 19.95 1.56
C THR A 247 5.93 19.66 0.18
N ASN A 248 6.14 20.71 -0.63
CA ASN A 248 6.85 20.62 -1.90
C ASN A 248 8.39 20.58 -1.69
N ALA A 249 9.15 20.65 -2.78
CA ALA A 249 10.61 20.62 -2.74
C ALA A 249 11.21 21.90 -2.10
N GLU A 250 10.50 23.01 -2.17
CA GLU A 250 10.86 24.31 -1.62
C GLU A 250 10.53 24.41 -0.11
N GLY A 251 9.83 23.41 0.44
CA GLY A 251 9.42 23.37 1.85
C GLY A 251 8.08 24.04 2.15
N ASP A 252 7.38 24.54 1.11
CA ASP A 252 6.07 25.17 1.28
C ASP A 252 5.03 24.15 1.70
N VAL A 253 4.19 24.51 2.66
CA VAL A 253 3.08 23.69 3.13
C VAL A 253 1.91 23.80 2.18
N LEU A 254 1.42 22.68 1.69
CA LEU A 254 0.43 22.61 0.63
C LEU A 254 -0.99 22.47 1.15
N SER A 255 -1.93 23.15 0.47
CA SER A 255 -3.39 22.90 0.57
C SER A 255 -3.91 22.05 -0.58
N SER A 256 -3.11 21.75 -1.59
CA SER A 256 -3.52 20.99 -2.76
C SER A 256 -3.75 19.53 -2.44
N ALA A 257 -4.61 18.89 -3.23
CA ALA A 257 -4.92 17.47 -3.14
C ALA A 257 -4.98 16.85 -4.54
N GLU A 258 -4.65 15.57 -4.62
CA GLU A 258 -4.69 14.81 -5.87
C GLU A 258 -5.32 13.44 -5.64
N VAL A 259 -5.93 12.89 -6.70
CA VAL A 259 -6.46 11.54 -6.73
C VAL A 259 -5.68 10.68 -7.72
N TYR A 260 -5.24 9.53 -7.29
CA TYR A 260 -4.62 8.50 -8.12
C TYR A 260 -5.65 7.46 -8.53
N ASN A 261 -5.58 7.01 -9.78
CA ASN A 261 -6.33 5.87 -10.28
C ASN A 261 -5.35 4.76 -10.65
N SER A 262 -5.43 3.61 -9.97
CA SER A 262 -4.52 2.48 -10.17
C SER A 262 -4.77 1.73 -11.49
N GLU A 263 -5.98 1.77 -12.04
CA GLU A 263 -6.27 1.12 -13.32
C GLU A 263 -5.63 1.86 -14.50
N THR A 264 -5.70 3.19 -14.50
CA THR A 264 -5.12 4.03 -15.55
C THR A 264 -3.71 4.51 -15.23
N GLN A 265 -3.27 4.33 -13.98
CA GLN A 265 -2.00 4.83 -13.43
C GLN A 265 -1.82 6.34 -13.65
N THR A 266 -2.86 7.11 -13.40
CA THR A 266 -2.87 8.56 -13.61
C THR A 266 -3.23 9.31 -12.33
N TRP A 267 -2.67 10.52 -12.20
CA TRP A 267 -3.01 11.48 -11.16
C TRP A 267 -3.96 12.54 -11.70
N GLY A 268 -4.99 12.85 -10.96
CA GLY A 268 -5.92 13.95 -11.23
C GLY A 268 -5.91 14.95 -10.08
N THR A 269 -6.04 16.24 -10.40
CA THR A 269 -6.09 17.31 -9.39
C THR A 269 -7.48 17.40 -8.77
N LEU A 270 -7.53 17.55 -7.45
CA LEU A 270 -8.73 17.87 -6.69
C LEU A 270 -8.73 19.34 -6.27
N PRO A 271 -9.88 19.92 -5.90
CA PRO A 271 -9.93 21.22 -5.26
C PRO A 271 -9.01 21.29 -4.04
N CYS A 272 -8.45 22.48 -3.78
CA CYS A 272 -7.60 22.71 -2.61
C CYS A 272 -8.41 22.62 -1.30
N MET A 273 -7.78 22.14 -0.24
CA MET A 273 -8.28 22.23 1.13
C MET A 273 -8.42 23.69 1.58
N ASN A 274 -9.22 23.91 2.60
CA ASN A 274 -9.34 25.26 3.20
C ASN A 274 -8.08 25.68 3.95
N ARG A 275 -7.31 24.73 4.47
CA ARG A 275 -6.07 24.98 5.22
C ARG A 275 -4.93 24.14 4.68
N ALA A 276 -3.81 24.81 4.38
CA ALA A 276 -2.56 24.13 4.08
C ALA A 276 -2.07 23.36 5.33
N ARG A 277 -1.58 22.15 5.14
CA ARG A 277 -1.11 21.30 6.25
C ARG A 277 -0.11 20.25 5.80
N LYS A 278 0.84 19.95 6.67
CA LYS A 278 1.77 18.83 6.57
C LYS A 278 1.69 17.96 7.81
N MET A 279 2.29 16.77 7.81
CA MET A 279 2.26 15.83 8.94
C MET A 279 0.81 15.49 9.35
N CYS A 280 -0.07 15.40 8.40
CA CYS A 280 -1.47 15.03 8.59
C CYS A 280 -1.72 13.57 8.19
N SER A 281 -2.87 13.03 8.55
CA SER A 281 -3.27 11.67 8.18
C SER A 281 -4.55 11.67 7.37
N GLY A 282 -4.64 10.75 6.39
CA GLY A 282 -5.82 10.57 5.56
C GLY A 282 -6.58 9.30 5.92
N VAL A 283 -7.90 9.33 5.84
CA VAL A 283 -8.78 8.17 5.94
C VAL A 283 -9.99 8.31 5.02
N PHE A 284 -10.57 7.16 4.62
CA PHE A 284 -11.90 7.12 4.02
C PHE A 284 -12.94 6.68 5.05
N MET A 285 -14.01 7.46 5.17
CA MET A 285 -15.14 7.20 6.04
C MET A 285 -16.39 7.87 5.44
N ASP A 286 -17.57 7.27 5.58
CA ASP A 286 -18.84 7.84 5.07
C ASP A 286 -18.80 8.19 3.58
N ARG A 287 -18.05 7.43 2.75
CA ARG A 287 -17.79 7.68 1.32
C ARG A 287 -17.07 9.01 1.04
N LYS A 288 -16.45 9.60 2.03
CA LYS A 288 -15.68 10.83 1.94
C LYS A 288 -14.23 10.59 2.33
N PHE A 289 -13.35 11.43 1.84
CA PHE A 289 -11.96 11.45 2.28
C PHE A 289 -11.78 12.49 3.38
N TYR A 290 -11.12 12.11 4.46
CA TYR A 290 -10.84 12.98 5.59
C TYR A 290 -9.33 13.18 5.72
N VAL A 291 -8.94 14.43 5.98
CA VAL A 291 -7.59 14.80 6.41
C VAL A 291 -7.65 15.26 7.85
N ILE A 292 -6.83 14.67 8.71
CA ILE A 292 -6.93 14.85 10.16
C ILE A 292 -5.63 15.42 10.68
N GLY A 293 -5.73 16.55 11.40
CA GLY A 293 -4.62 17.19 12.09
C GLY A 293 -3.53 17.75 11.18
N GLY A 294 -2.30 17.63 11.62
CA GLY A 294 -1.12 18.17 10.95
C GLY A 294 -0.66 19.49 11.52
N MET A 295 0.22 20.16 10.78
CA MET A 295 0.80 21.45 11.11
C MET A 295 0.69 22.41 9.92
N ASP A 296 0.51 23.71 10.20
CA ASP A 296 0.57 24.76 9.20
C ASP A 296 2.02 25.19 8.86
N SER A 297 2.17 26.25 8.05
CA SER A 297 3.46 26.84 7.67
C SER A 297 4.25 27.38 8.88
N ASP A 298 3.55 27.87 9.89
CA ASP A 298 4.13 28.44 11.10
C ASP A 298 4.41 27.39 12.18
N ARG A 299 4.29 26.10 11.82
CA ARG A 299 4.43 24.94 12.72
C ARG A 299 3.39 24.87 13.84
N ASN A 300 2.29 25.60 13.73
CA ASN A 300 1.18 25.44 14.67
C ASN A 300 0.46 24.12 14.42
N VAL A 301 0.18 23.40 15.48
CA VAL A 301 -0.59 22.16 15.40
C VAL A 301 -2.04 22.48 15.08
N LEU A 302 -2.56 21.87 14.02
CA LEU A 302 -3.96 22.00 13.61
C LEU A 302 -4.81 20.98 14.37
N THR A 303 -5.76 21.46 15.17
CA THR A 303 -6.73 20.59 15.86
C THR A 303 -7.91 20.17 14.98
N CYS A 304 -8.09 20.82 13.82
CA CYS A 304 -9.17 20.53 12.89
C CYS A 304 -8.83 19.38 11.93
N GLY A 305 -9.88 18.75 11.43
CA GLY A 305 -9.83 17.95 10.20
C GLY A 305 -10.57 18.66 9.07
N GLU A 306 -10.48 18.09 7.87
CA GLU A 306 -11.30 18.48 6.73
C GLU A 306 -11.82 17.23 6.03
N GLU A 307 -13.08 17.27 5.58
CA GLU A 307 -13.64 16.22 4.73
C GLU A 307 -13.79 16.70 3.29
N TYR A 308 -13.48 15.84 2.34
CA TYR A 308 -13.75 16.02 0.93
C TYR A 308 -14.94 15.19 0.49
N ASP A 309 -15.93 15.87 -0.05
CA ASP A 309 -17.13 15.26 -0.62
C ASP A 309 -16.96 15.15 -2.15
N PHE A 310 -16.92 13.91 -2.67
CA PHE A 310 -16.69 13.65 -4.10
C PHE A 310 -17.89 14.04 -4.96
N GLU A 311 -19.10 14.00 -4.43
CA GLU A 311 -20.32 14.39 -5.15
C GLU A 311 -20.39 15.91 -5.29
N ARG A 312 -20.13 16.64 -4.19
CA ARG A 312 -20.13 18.11 -4.15
C ARG A 312 -18.82 18.71 -4.67
N ARG A 313 -17.76 17.92 -4.78
CA ARG A 313 -16.41 18.37 -5.14
C ARG A 313 -15.90 19.51 -4.28
N SER A 314 -16.12 19.43 -2.99
CA SER A 314 -15.78 20.51 -2.03
C SER A 314 -15.28 19.99 -0.70
N TRP A 315 -14.47 20.81 -0.05
CA TRP A 315 -13.93 20.56 1.29
C TRP A 315 -14.77 21.26 2.36
N ARG A 316 -14.94 20.58 3.49
CA ARG A 316 -15.57 21.14 4.69
C ARG A 316 -14.66 20.97 5.90
N VAL A 317 -14.39 22.04 6.63
CA VAL A 317 -13.62 22.02 7.88
C VAL A 317 -14.46 21.40 8.99
N ILE A 318 -13.84 20.51 9.77
CA ILE A 318 -14.39 19.95 11.00
C ILE A 318 -13.54 20.45 12.17
N PRO A 319 -14.02 21.44 12.94
CA PRO A 319 -13.28 21.98 14.06
C PRO A 319 -12.96 20.89 15.08
N ASP A 320 -11.80 20.96 15.70
CA ASP A 320 -11.36 20.10 16.82
C ASP A 320 -11.40 18.58 16.57
N MET A 321 -11.54 18.14 15.32
CA MET A 321 -11.56 16.71 14.96
C MET A 321 -10.31 15.96 15.41
N SER A 322 -9.17 16.61 15.51
CA SER A 322 -7.90 16.01 15.96
C SER A 322 -7.44 16.51 17.34
N ALA A 323 -8.30 17.21 18.06
CA ALA A 323 -7.96 17.70 19.40
C ALA A 323 -7.54 16.53 20.31
N GLY A 324 -6.40 16.69 20.96
CA GLY A 324 -5.85 15.67 21.88
C GLY A 324 -5.23 14.44 21.23
N LEU A 325 -5.06 14.42 19.90
CA LEU A 325 -4.37 13.32 19.20
C LEU A 325 -2.86 13.53 19.03
N HIS A 326 -2.37 14.73 19.26
CA HIS A 326 -0.96 15.08 19.05
C HIS A 326 -0.15 15.05 20.34
N GLY A 327 1.00 14.42 20.30
CA GLY A 327 2.09 14.69 21.26
C GLY A 327 2.95 15.87 20.76
N ALA A 328 3.71 16.49 21.64
CA ALA A 328 4.40 17.77 21.42
C ALA A 328 5.45 17.82 20.29
N SER A 329 5.81 16.67 19.66
CA SER A 329 6.81 16.60 18.58
C SER A 329 6.61 15.36 17.69
N GLY A 330 5.35 14.96 17.49
CA GLY A 330 5.07 13.62 17.04
C GLY A 330 4.85 13.42 15.56
N ALA A 331 4.76 12.16 15.22
CA ALA A 331 4.31 11.65 13.95
C ALA A 331 2.88 12.17 13.62
N PRO A 332 2.47 12.08 12.35
CA PRO A 332 1.08 12.28 11.98
C PRO A 332 0.13 11.47 12.87
N PRO A 333 -1.12 11.92 13.09
CA PRO A 333 -2.09 11.16 13.87
C PRO A 333 -2.18 9.71 13.40
N LEU A 334 -2.02 8.75 14.29
CA LEU A 334 -2.11 7.33 13.95
C LEU A 334 -3.58 6.93 13.96
N VAL A 335 -4.21 6.97 12.79
CA VAL A 335 -5.66 6.74 12.64
C VAL A 335 -5.95 5.61 11.67
N ALA A 336 -7.08 4.92 11.89
CA ALA A 336 -7.58 3.86 11.03
C ALA A 336 -9.10 3.78 11.09
N VAL A 337 -9.74 3.34 10.01
CA VAL A 337 -11.19 3.17 9.92
C VAL A 337 -11.53 1.69 9.79
N VAL A 338 -12.34 1.18 10.72
CA VAL A 338 -12.88 -0.19 10.68
C VAL A 338 -14.39 -0.12 10.76
N LYS A 339 -15.10 -0.78 9.83
CA LYS A 339 -16.56 -0.77 9.75
C LYS A 339 -17.16 0.65 9.80
N ASN A 340 -16.54 1.56 9.05
CA ASN A 340 -16.93 2.97 8.97
C ASN A 340 -16.84 3.74 10.29
N GLU A 341 -16.09 3.24 11.27
CA GLU A 341 -15.78 3.90 12.54
C GLU A 341 -14.32 4.27 12.62
N LEU A 342 -14.01 5.47 13.08
CA LEU A 342 -12.67 6.02 13.16
C LEU A 342 -12.04 5.74 14.53
N TYR A 343 -10.84 5.20 14.50
CA TYR A 343 -10.02 4.89 15.68
C TYR A 343 -8.68 5.61 15.59
N ALA A 344 -8.09 5.91 16.74
CA ALA A 344 -6.76 6.48 16.86
C ALA A 344 -5.93 5.71 17.89
N ALA A 345 -4.65 5.54 17.59
CA ALA A 345 -3.64 5.12 18.55
C ALA A 345 -2.96 6.39 19.11
N HIS A 346 -3.29 6.72 20.35
CA HIS A 346 -2.66 7.82 21.06
C HIS A 346 -1.39 7.30 21.75
N TYR A 347 -0.25 7.50 21.10
CA TYR A 347 1.03 6.90 21.50
C TYR A 347 1.57 7.45 22.83
N ALA A 348 1.29 8.72 23.17
CA ALA A 348 1.78 9.35 24.39
C ALA A 348 1.13 8.71 25.65
N ASP A 349 -0.18 8.52 25.64
CA ASP A 349 -0.93 7.90 26.73
C ASP A 349 -1.04 6.37 26.57
N LYS A 350 -0.55 5.83 25.45
CA LYS A 350 -0.64 4.40 25.07
C LYS A 350 -2.09 3.91 25.00
N GLU A 351 -2.98 4.73 24.52
CA GLU A 351 -4.41 4.45 24.45
C GLU A 351 -4.88 4.22 23.02
N VAL A 352 -5.91 3.39 22.87
CA VAL A 352 -6.74 3.38 21.68
C VAL A 352 -8.02 4.16 21.95
N ARG A 353 -8.35 5.06 21.06
CA ARG A 353 -9.50 5.95 21.15
C ARG A 353 -10.42 5.75 19.94
N LYS A 354 -11.71 5.97 20.14
CA LYS A 354 -12.74 5.97 19.11
C LYS A 354 -13.31 7.37 18.96
N TYR A 355 -13.47 7.80 17.72
CA TYR A 355 -14.13 9.05 17.40
C TYR A 355 -15.65 8.88 17.37
N ILE A 356 -16.36 9.71 18.11
CA ILE A 356 -17.82 9.77 18.17
C ILE A 356 -18.28 10.90 17.25
N LYS A 357 -18.81 10.54 16.08
CA LYS A 357 -19.16 11.49 15.01
C LYS A 357 -20.23 12.48 15.44
N GLU A 358 -21.19 12.03 16.23
CA GLU A 358 -22.38 12.77 16.64
C GLU A 358 -22.04 14.02 17.46
N ASN A 359 -21.00 13.94 18.26
CA ASN A 359 -20.58 15.06 19.13
C ASN A 359 -19.16 15.53 18.90
N ASN A 360 -18.50 14.99 17.86
CA ASN A 360 -17.13 15.36 17.47
C ASN A 360 -16.13 15.22 18.63
N THR A 361 -16.16 14.08 19.33
CA THR A 361 -15.28 13.82 20.48
C THR A 361 -14.57 12.48 20.37
N TRP A 362 -13.47 12.35 21.08
CA TRP A 362 -12.71 11.11 21.22
C TRP A 362 -12.99 10.45 22.57
N VAL A 363 -13.26 9.15 22.57
CA VAL A 363 -13.46 8.34 23.76
C VAL A 363 -12.38 7.28 23.85
N THR A 364 -11.70 7.19 25.00
CA THR A 364 -10.72 6.13 25.28
C THR A 364 -11.45 4.80 25.46
N LEU A 365 -11.00 3.80 24.70
CA LEU A 365 -11.52 2.44 24.79
C LEU A 365 -10.67 1.54 25.70
N GLY A 366 -9.37 1.80 25.76
CA GLY A 366 -8.41 1.04 26.58
C GLY A 366 -6.97 1.23 26.10
N GLN A 367 -6.10 0.34 26.51
CA GLN A 367 -4.65 0.45 26.25
C GLN A 367 -4.25 -0.17 24.91
N LEU A 368 -3.20 0.39 24.32
CA LEU A 368 -2.47 -0.23 23.20
C LEU A 368 -1.68 -1.46 23.70
N PRO A 369 -1.25 -2.35 22.80
CA PRO A 369 -0.38 -3.47 23.14
C PRO A 369 0.89 -3.00 23.88
N GLU A 370 1.39 -3.80 24.79
CA GLU A 370 2.51 -3.42 25.67
C GLU A 370 3.77 -2.99 24.90
N ARG A 371 4.08 -3.66 23.76
CA ARG A 371 5.25 -3.32 22.93
C ARG A 371 5.03 -2.20 21.92
N SER A 372 3.83 -1.63 21.88
CA SER A 372 3.51 -0.47 21.04
C SER A 372 4.03 0.84 21.64
N VAL A 373 5.27 0.82 22.15
CA VAL A 373 5.86 2.01 22.79
C VAL A 373 6.59 2.83 21.73
N SER A 374 6.16 4.06 21.56
CA SER A 374 6.86 5.07 20.81
C SER A 374 6.82 6.39 21.57
N MET A 375 7.93 7.08 21.65
CA MET A 375 8.00 8.38 22.35
C MET A 375 7.29 9.49 21.55
N ASN A 376 7.27 9.37 20.23
CA ASN A 376 6.81 10.41 19.32
C ASN A 376 5.91 9.88 18.18
N GLY A 377 5.47 8.62 18.23
CA GLY A 377 4.61 7.99 17.24
C GLY A 377 5.32 7.45 15.99
N TRP A 378 6.57 7.80 15.76
CA TRP A 378 7.39 7.21 14.71
C TRP A 378 7.77 5.76 15.08
N GLY A 379 7.93 4.91 14.07
CA GLY A 379 8.23 3.50 14.28
C GLY A 379 7.05 2.66 14.80
N LEU A 380 5.84 3.23 14.87
CA LEU A 380 4.61 2.55 15.21
C LEU A 380 3.65 2.59 14.02
N ALA A 381 3.16 1.45 13.57
CA ALA A 381 2.10 1.38 12.57
C ALA A 381 0.74 1.06 13.21
N PHE A 382 -0.29 1.78 12.78
CA PHE A 382 -1.68 1.58 13.17
C PHE A 382 -2.54 1.57 11.91
N ARG A 383 -3.13 0.41 11.58
CA ARG A 383 -3.86 0.23 10.31
C ARG A 383 -5.13 -0.60 10.52
N ALA A 384 -6.10 -0.37 9.64
CA ALA A 384 -7.24 -1.27 9.48
C ALA A 384 -6.86 -2.43 8.54
N CYS A 385 -7.28 -3.64 8.89
CA CYS A 385 -7.08 -4.85 8.11
C CYS A 385 -8.38 -5.66 8.11
N GLY A 386 -9.22 -5.45 7.11
CA GLY A 386 -10.59 -5.95 7.12
C GLY A 386 -11.38 -5.44 8.33
N ALA A 387 -11.92 -6.36 9.11
CA ALA A 387 -12.67 -6.03 10.33
C ALA A 387 -11.80 -5.80 11.57
N ARG A 388 -10.45 -5.79 11.42
CA ARG A 388 -9.48 -5.73 12.52
C ARG A 388 -8.71 -4.42 12.50
N LEU A 389 -8.29 -3.97 13.67
CA LEU A 389 -7.21 -3.02 13.83
C LEU A 389 -5.90 -3.80 14.03
N ILE A 390 -4.86 -3.37 13.35
CA ILE A 390 -3.50 -3.91 13.47
C ILE A 390 -2.59 -2.83 14.07
N VAL A 391 -1.81 -3.23 15.05
CA VAL A 391 -0.73 -2.42 15.62
C VAL A 391 0.58 -3.17 15.43
N ILE A 392 1.56 -2.52 14.81
CA ILE A 392 2.91 -3.05 14.67
C ILE A 392 3.85 -2.15 15.41
N GLY A 393 4.60 -2.69 16.37
CA GLY A 393 5.51 -1.92 17.21
C GLY A 393 6.72 -2.72 17.67
N GLY A 394 7.75 -2.02 18.15
CA GLY A 394 9.07 -2.54 18.53
C GLY A 394 10.14 -2.18 17.48
N PRO A 395 11.42 -2.52 17.71
CA PRO A 395 12.03 -3.05 18.93
C PRO A 395 12.16 -2.01 20.06
N ARG A 396 12.27 -2.47 21.30
CA ARG A 396 12.47 -1.57 22.47
C ARG A 396 13.92 -1.10 22.67
N ALA A 397 14.87 -1.79 22.05
CA ALA A 397 16.30 -1.55 22.25
C ALA A 397 16.98 -1.07 20.97
N SER A 398 17.95 -0.16 21.12
CA SER A 398 18.75 0.40 20.02
C SER A 398 19.67 -0.61 19.30
N HIS A 399 19.77 -1.84 19.79
CA HIS A 399 20.66 -2.89 19.25
C HIS A 399 19.91 -4.08 18.69
N GLY A 400 18.67 -3.85 18.21
CA GLY A 400 17.80 -4.91 17.72
C GLY A 400 16.84 -5.41 18.78
N GLY A 401 15.83 -6.11 18.34
CA GLY A 401 14.78 -6.63 19.19
C GLY A 401 13.71 -7.32 18.38
N VAL A 402 12.53 -7.41 18.94
CA VAL A 402 11.39 -8.07 18.34
C VAL A 402 10.34 -7.02 17.98
N ILE A 403 9.89 -6.99 16.75
CA ILE A 403 8.64 -6.35 16.36
C ILE A 403 7.50 -7.33 16.55
N GLU A 404 6.35 -6.82 16.97
CA GLU A 404 5.14 -7.60 17.18
C GLU A 404 4.00 -7.01 16.37
N LEU A 405 3.26 -7.90 15.72
CA LEU A 405 2.00 -7.59 15.06
C LEU A 405 0.88 -8.00 16.02
N ASN A 406 0.12 -7.03 16.48
CA ASN A 406 -1.01 -7.23 17.37
C ASN A 406 -2.30 -6.88 16.64
N SER A 407 -3.35 -7.67 16.82
CA SER A 407 -4.65 -7.44 16.20
C SER A 407 -5.77 -7.42 17.24
N TRP A 408 -6.78 -6.60 16.97
CA TRP A 408 -8.01 -6.54 17.73
C TRP A 408 -9.20 -6.28 16.80
N ILE A 409 -10.31 -6.99 17.06
CA ILE A 409 -11.58 -6.75 16.35
C ILE A 409 -12.45 -5.89 17.26
N PRO A 410 -12.74 -4.61 16.87
CA PRO A 410 -13.63 -3.75 17.63
C PRO A 410 -15.06 -4.35 17.70
N ASN A 411 -15.51 -4.61 18.92
CA ASN A 411 -16.79 -5.26 19.20
C ASN A 411 -17.60 -4.57 20.30
N GLY A 412 -17.32 -3.30 20.58
CA GLY A 412 -17.94 -2.52 21.67
C GLY A 412 -17.42 -2.84 23.06
N ARG A 413 -16.47 -3.75 23.21
CA ARG A 413 -15.80 -4.06 24.49
C ARG A 413 -14.41 -3.43 24.51
N PRO A 414 -13.78 -3.28 25.71
CA PRO A 414 -12.40 -2.86 25.79
C PRO A 414 -11.47 -3.71 24.90
N PRO A 415 -10.39 -3.13 24.34
CA PRO A 415 -9.52 -3.84 23.43
C PRO A 415 -8.80 -5.01 24.13
N ILE A 416 -8.93 -6.18 23.49
CA ILE A 416 -8.14 -7.37 23.80
C ILE A 416 -7.26 -7.62 22.57
N TRP A 417 -5.98 -7.30 22.71
CA TRP A 417 -5.01 -7.46 21.65
C TRP A 417 -4.47 -8.89 21.62
N ASN A 418 -4.53 -9.51 20.46
CA ASN A 418 -3.93 -10.80 20.20
C ASN A 418 -2.67 -10.58 19.36
N MET A 419 -1.53 -11.08 19.85
CA MET A 419 -0.30 -11.12 19.06
C MET A 419 -0.45 -12.20 17.98
N ILE A 420 -0.45 -11.76 16.71
CA ILE A 420 -0.65 -12.64 15.56
C ILE A 420 0.68 -13.02 14.90
N ALA A 421 1.72 -12.22 15.08
CA ALA A 421 3.06 -12.53 14.60
C ALA A 421 4.11 -11.74 15.37
N SER A 422 5.33 -12.27 15.37
CA SER A 422 6.52 -11.57 15.85
C SER A 422 7.73 -11.95 15.02
N LYS A 423 8.70 -11.04 14.90
CA LYS A 423 9.98 -11.33 14.24
C LYS A 423 11.10 -10.47 14.79
N HIS A 424 12.33 -10.96 14.69
CA HIS A 424 13.51 -10.16 14.99
C HIS A 424 13.72 -9.07 13.93
N SER A 425 14.00 -7.86 14.39
CA SER A 425 14.33 -6.71 13.54
C SER A 425 15.39 -5.84 14.20
N GLY A 426 16.31 -5.33 13.41
CA GLY A 426 17.29 -4.33 13.85
C GLY A 426 16.76 -2.90 13.83
N SER A 427 15.56 -2.68 13.30
CA SER A 427 14.98 -1.36 13.08
C SER A 427 13.48 -1.33 13.38
N PHE A 428 12.95 -0.13 13.53
CA PHE A 428 11.53 0.16 13.67
C PHE A 428 10.77 -0.06 12.36
N VAL A 429 9.44 -0.02 12.44
CA VAL A 429 8.59 -0.03 11.25
C VAL A 429 8.57 1.37 10.65
N TYR A 430 9.18 1.53 9.47
CA TYR A 430 9.17 2.80 8.73
C TYR A 430 7.86 3.01 7.99
N ASN A 431 7.43 2.00 7.24
CA ASN A 431 6.24 2.08 6.40
C ASN A 431 5.32 0.88 6.61
N CYS A 432 4.03 1.10 6.46
CA CYS A 432 3.02 0.06 6.55
C CYS A 432 1.80 0.41 5.71
N ALA A 433 1.38 -0.51 4.87
CA ALA A 433 0.16 -0.42 4.09
C ALA A 433 -0.63 -1.74 4.16
N VAL A 434 -1.94 -1.68 4.02
CA VAL A 434 -2.79 -2.87 3.96
C VAL A 434 -3.45 -2.92 2.59
N MET A 435 -3.25 -4.03 1.87
CA MET A 435 -3.82 -4.26 0.56
C MET A 435 -4.94 -5.29 0.65
N GLY A 436 -6.16 -4.89 0.31
CA GLY A 436 -7.33 -5.74 0.22
C GLY A 436 -7.61 -6.13 -1.23
N CYS A 437 -7.56 -7.43 -1.51
CA CYS A 437 -7.77 -7.95 -2.86
C CYS A 437 -8.52 -9.30 -2.83
#